data_7398ebfee6586f166d1760bcdaf7c56a
#
_entry.id   7398ebfee6586f166d1760bcdaf7c56a
#
_cell.length_a   1.000
_cell.length_b   1.000
_cell.length_c   1.000
_cell.angle_alpha   90.00
_cell.angle_beta   90.00
_cell.angle_gamma   90.00
#
_symmetry.space_group_name_H-M   'P 1'
#
loop_
_entity.id
_entity.type
_entity.pdbx_description
1 polymer ?
#
loop_
_entity_poly.entity_id
_entity_poly.type
_entity_poly.pdbx_seq_one_letter_code
_entity_poly.pdbx_strand_id
1 'polypeptide(L)'
;MTYDKYNDFCRSLQATSYIVQWGDSHVWKVGGKVFAIGGWEKSDKPAFTFKTSELNFEVLQDQSGFRPAPYMASRGMKWIQQYDAPENADEELKYYLKESHSMVSLGLTKKKQRELGLNQD
;
A
#
# COMPACT_ATOMS: atom_id res chain seq x y z
N MET A 1 8.97 5.28 9.27
CA MET A 1 9.57 4.57 8.10
C MET A 1 10.07 5.57 7.08
N THR A 2 11.24 5.35 6.53
CA THR A 2 11.77 6.15 5.42
C THR A 2 11.29 5.56 4.09
N TYR A 3 11.39 6.34 3.01
CA TYR A 3 11.06 5.81 1.68
C TYR A 3 12.01 4.69 1.26
N ASP A 4 13.29 4.75 1.67
CA ASP A 4 14.23 3.67 1.37
C ASP A 4 13.82 2.36 2.04
N LYS A 5 13.43 2.39 3.30
CA LYS A 5 12.95 1.20 4.02
C LYS A 5 11.65 0.67 3.43
N TYR A 6 10.75 1.58 3.06
CA TYR A 6 9.49 1.24 2.40
C TYR A 6 9.76 0.54 1.07
N ASN A 7 10.64 1.11 0.25
CA ASN A 7 10.98 0.51 -1.04
C ASN A 7 11.61 -0.87 -0.86
N ASP A 8 12.51 -1.03 0.10
CA ASP A 8 13.14 -2.33 0.37
C ASP A 8 12.11 -3.36 0.79
N PHE A 9 11.17 -2.98 1.64
CA PHE A 9 10.11 -3.90 2.08
C PHE A 9 9.22 -4.31 0.92
N CYS A 10 8.73 -3.36 0.14
CA CYS A 10 7.85 -3.66 -1.00
C CYS A 10 8.57 -4.53 -2.04
N ARG A 11 9.85 -4.28 -2.26
CA ARG A 11 10.67 -5.07 -3.19
C ARG A 11 10.78 -6.53 -2.73
N SER A 12 10.77 -6.78 -1.44
CA SER A 12 10.85 -8.13 -0.88
C SER A 12 9.59 -8.96 -1.10
N LEU A 13 8.46 -8.32 -1.40
CA LEU A 13 7.20 -9.03 -1.64
C LEU A 13 7.19 -9.62 -3.05
N GLN A 14 6.48 -10.74 -3.21
CA GLN A 14 6.50 -11.52 -4.45
C GLN A 14 5.87 -10.79 -5.63
N ALA A 15 6.50 -10.92 -6.81
CA ALA A 15 5.98 -10.44 -8.09
C ALA A 15 5.74 -8.93 -8.12
N THR A 16 6.61 -8.15 -7.47
CA THR A 16 6.46 -6.69 -7.40
C THR A 16 7.31 -5.98 -8.44
N SER A 17 6.84 -4.80 -8.82
CA SER A 17 7.57 -3.88 -9.69
C SER A 17 7.42 -2.46 -9.16
N TYR A 18 8.39 -1.61 -9.48
CA TYR A 18 8.51 -0.26 -8.95
C TYR A 18 8.52 0.76 -10.08
N ILE A 19 7.83 1.87 -9.89
CA ILE A 19 7.87 3.00 -10.81
C ILE A 19 7.68 4.30 -10.01
N VAL A 20 8.36 5.36 -10.45
CA VAL A 20 8.13 6.70 -9.91
C VAL A 20 7.12 7.39 -10.84
N GLN A 21 6.00 7.84 -10.29
CA GLN A 21 4.98 8.55 -11.05
C GLN A 21 4.13 9.42 -10.10
N TRP A 22 3.22 10.21 -10.66
CA TRP A 22 2.32 11.06 -9.89
C TRP A 22 3.07 12.00 -8.94
N GLY A 23 3.98 12.84 -9.49
CA GLY A 23 4.70 13.83 -8.70
C GLY A 23 5.75 13.23 -7.78
N ASP A 24 6.60 12.36 -8.32
CA ASP A 24 7.71 11.73 -7.62
C ASP A 24 7.28 10.72 -6.53
N SER A 25 6.06 10.18 -6.64
CA SER A 25 5.62 9.13 -5.73
C SER A 25 6.28 7.79 -6.04
N HIS A 26 6.55 7.02 -4.98
CA HIS A 26 7.12 5.68 -5.07
C HIS A 26 5.99 4.67 -5.17
N VAL A 27 5.71 4.19 -6.39
CA VAL A 27 4.56 3.33 -6.65
C VAL A 27 5.02 1.89 -6.80
N TRP A 28 4.42 1.00 -6.02
CA TRP A 28 4.67 -0.43 -6.07
C TRP A 28 3.46 -1.18 -6.59
N LYS A 29 3.71 -2.11 -7.51
CA LYS A 29 2.66 -2.92 -8.15
C LYS A 29 2.94 -4.40 -7.91
N VAL A 30 1.87 -5.19 -7.85
CA VAL A 30 1.94 -6.65 -7.89
C VAL A 30 1.18 -7.12 -9.11
N GLY A 31 1.87 -7.87 -9.97
CA GLY A 31 1.25 -8.32 -11.22
C GLY A 31 0.72 -7.19 -12.09
N GLY A 32 1.33 -6.01 -12.01
CA GLY A 32 0.93 -4.85 -12.77
C GLY A 32 -0.15 -3.97 -12.15
N LYS A 33 -0.65 -4.34 -10.97
CA LYS A 33 -1.66 -3.54 -10.25
C LYS A 33 -1.07 -2.88 -9.00
N VAL A 34 -1.37 -1.60 -8.80
CA VAL A 34 -0.86 -0.83 -7.65
C VAL A 34 -1.36 -1.41 -6.34
N PHE A 35 -0.45 -1.60 -5.39
CA PHE A 35 -0.82 -1.97 -4.01
C PHE A 35 -0.26 -1.01 -2.96
N ALA A 36 0.70 -0.17 -3.30
CA ALA A 36 1.28 0.78 -2.36
C ALA A 36 1.78 2.03 -3.07
N ILE A 37 1.60 3.18 -2.43
CA ILE A 37 2.07 4.47 -2.95
C ILE A 37 2.78 5.19 -1.80
N GLY A 38 4.04 5.56 -2.02
CA GLY A 38 4.80 6.34 -1.04
C GLY A 38 4.97 7.77 -1.54
N GLY A 39 4.49 8.75 -0.74
CA GLY A 39 4.73 10.16 -1.02
C GLY A 39 3.70 10.88 -1.87
N TRP A 40 2.50 10.34 -2.03
CA TRP A 40 1.45 10.89 -2.91
C TRP A 40 0.98 12.30 -2.52
N GLU A 41 1.14 12.68 -1.26
CA GLU A 41 0.81 14.02 -0.79
C GLU A 41 2.10 14.78 -0.48
N LYS A 42 2.11 16.09 -0.79
CA LYS A 42 3.22 16.94 -0.40
C LYS A 42 3.15 17.16 1.10
N SER A 43 4.16 16.69 1.81
CA SER A 43 4.24 16.77 3.25
C SER A 43 5.69 16.73 3.67
N ASP A 44 6.02 17.34 4.80
CA ASP A 44 7.36 17.27 5.39
C ASP A 44 7.64 15.87 5.95
N LYS A 45 6.60 15.07 6.13
CA LYS A 45 6.71 13.70 6.66
C LYS A 45 6.38 12.69 5.58
N PRO A 46 7.02 11.50 5.60
CA PRO A 46 6.65 10.45 4.68
C PRO A 46 5.18 10.05 4.81
N ALA A 47 4.54 9.79 3.68
CA ALA A 47 3.16 9.34 3.62
C ALA A 47 3.09 8.05 2.81
N PHE A 48 2.28 7.09 3.29
CA PHE A 48 2.17 5.77 2.67
C PHE A 48 0.70 5.40 2.50
N THR A 49 0.33 5.04 1.29
CA THR A 49 -1.05 4.73 0.92
C THR A 49 -1.16 3.26 0.52
N PHE A 50 -2.19 2.57 1.02
CA PHE A 50 -2.37 1.14 0.81
C PHE A 50 -3.85 0.77 0.85
N LYS A 51 -4.18 -0.36 0.23
CA LYS A 51 -5.55 -0.90 0.23
C LYS A 51 -5.83 -1.63 1.53
N THR A 52 -7.04 -1.50 2.05
CA THR A 52 -7.47 -2.17 3.29
C THR A 52 -8.74 -2.97 3.07
N SER A 53 -9.02 -3.89 4.00
CA SER A 53 -10.35 -4.48 4.13
C SER A 53 -11.33 -3.42 4.60
N GLU A 54 -12.63 -3.68 4.44
CA GLU A 54 -13.66 -2.75 4.94
C GLU A 54 -13.54 -2.53 6.44
N LEU A 55 -13.29 -3.59 7.20
CA LEU A 55 -13.13 -3.50 8.65
C LEU A 55 -11.94 -2.63 9.03
N ASN A 56 -10.78 -2.88 8.43
CA ASN A 56 -9.60 -2.08 8.73
C ASN A 56 -9.77 -0.64 8.29
N PHE A 57 -10.48 -0.40 7.18
CA PHE A 57 -10.76 0.96 6.74
C PHE A 57 -11.55 1.72 7.82
N GLU A 58 -12.62 1.11 8.36
CA GLU A 58 -13.43 1.72 9.39
C GLU A 58 -12.62 2.05 10.65
N VAL A 59 -11.74 1.15 11.04
CA VAL A 59 -10.88 1.36 12.21
C VAL A 59 -9.86 2.46 11.96
N LEU A 60 -9.17 2.41 10.83
CA LEU A 60 -8.04 3.29 10.55
C LEU A 60 -8.44 4.70 10.14
N GLN A 61 -9.61 4.88 9.53
CA GLN A 61 -10.02 6.22 9.04
C GLN A 61 -10.08 7.26 10.16
N ASP A 62 -10.35 6.83 11.39
CA ASP A 62 -10.44 7.71 12.56
C ASP A 62 -9.24 7.61 13.48
N GLN A 63 -8.25 6.78 13.15
CA GLN A 63 -7.06 6.63 13.99
C GLN A 63 -6.07 7.75 13.73
N SER A 64 -5.47 8.27 14.79
CA SER A 64 -4.47 9.33 14.69
C SER A 64 -3.33 8.93 13.76
N GLY A 65 -2.97 9.81 12.83
CA GLY A 65 -1.91 9.58 11.85
C GLY A 65 -2.36 8.85 10.60
N PHE A 66 -3.62 8.45 10.53
CA PHE A 66 -4.23 7.80 9.35
C PHE A 66 -5.42 8.60 8.88
N ARG A 67 -5.72 8.45 7.59
CA ARG A 67 -6.91 9.08 6.99
C ARG A 67 -7.32 8.29 5.76
N PRO A 68 -8.58 8.44 5.30
CA PRO A 68 -8.96 7.92 3.99
C PRO A 68 -8.02 8.47 2.92
N ALA A 69 -7.58 7.62 2.01
CA ALA A 69 -6.60 8.01 0.99
C ALA A 69 -7.18 9.11 0.10
N PRO A 70 -6.45 10.22 -0.11
CA PRO A 70 -6.92 11.29 -1.00
C PRO A 70 -7.29 10.75 -2.38
N TYR A 71 -8.37 11.28 -2.95
CA TYR A 71 -8.96 10.92 -4.26
C TYR A 71 -9.57 9.52 -4.32
N MET A 72 -8.94 8.51 -3.74
CA MET A 72 -9.44 7.13 -3.78
C MET A 72 -10.67 6.93 -2.92
N ALA A 73 -10.66 7.46 -1.69
CA ALA A 73 -11.77 7.29 -0.77
C ALA A 73 -13.04 7.97 -1.28
N SER A 74 -12.90 9.09 -1.98
CA SER A 74 -14.05 9.81 -2.55
C SER A 74 -14.75 9.01 -3.66
N ARG A 75 -14.06 7.98 -4.19
CA ARG A 75 -14.63 7.07 -5.19
C ARG A 75 -15.14 5.77 -4.57
N GLY A 76 -15.24 5.72 -3.24
CA GLY A 76 -15.69 4.53 -2.53
C GLY A 76 -14.64 3.43 -2.39
N MET A 77 -13.40 3.70 -2.74
CA MET A 77 -12.30 2.75 -2.61
C MET A 77 -11.81 2.69 -1.17
N LYS A 78 -11.62 1.49 -0.64
CA LYS A 78 -11.15 1.31 0.74
C LYS A 78 -9.63 1.33 0.79
N TRP A 79 -9.06 2.54 0.66
CA TRP A 79 -7.65 2.81 0.74
C TRP A 79 -7.39 3.81 1.86
N ILE A 80 -6.31 3.61 2.60
CA ILE A 80 -5.91 4.44 3.73
C ILE A 80 -4.54 5.04 3.45
N GLN A 81 -4.32 6.25 3.94
CA GLN A 81 -3.01 6.88 3.93
C GLN A 81 -2.53 7.10 5.37
N GLN A 82 -1.34 6.58 5.68
CA GLN A 82 -0.63 6.90 6.90
C GLN A 82 0.24 8.12 6.60
N TYR A 83 -0.10 9.26 7.20
CA TYR A 83 0.58 10.52 6.90
C TYR A 83 1.35 11.10 8.09
N ASP A 84 1.15 10.57 9.29
CA ASP A 84 1.82 11.04 10.50
C ASP A 84 1.98 9.88 11.49
N ALA A 85 2.97 9.02 11.20
CA ALA A 85 3.20 7.83 12.01
C ALA A 85 4.04 8.15 13.24
N PRO A 86 3.74 7.51 14.40
CA PRO A 86 4.67 7.53 15.52
C PRO A 86 5.96 6.80 15.15
N GLU A 87 7.03 7.08 15.90
CA GLU A 87 8.38 6.58 15.59
C GLU A 87 8.50 5.05 15.52
N ASN A 88 7.65 4.33 16.24
CA ASN A 88 7.73 2.86 16.33
C ASN A 88 6.61 2.15 15.58
N ALA A 89 6.08 2.76 14.51
CA ALA A 89 4.96 2.21 13.76
C ALA A 89 5.37 1.42 12.51
N ASP A 90 6.67 1.16 12.31
CA ASP A 90 7.16 0.49 11.10
C ASP A 90 6.58 -0.91 10.93
N GLU A 91 6.50 -1.70 12.00
CA GLU A 91 5.99 -3.06 11.91
C GLU A 91 4.49 -3.09 11.58
N GLU A 92 3.73 -2.15 12.12
CA GLU A 92 2.31 -1.99 11.79
C GLU A 92 2.14 -1.64 10.32
N LEU A 93 2.94 -0.70 9.81
CA LEU A 93 2.87 -0.31 8.40
C LEU A 93 3.24 -1.49 7.48
N LYS A 94 4.28 -2.25 7.82
CA LYS A 94 4.65 -3.45 7.05
C LYS A 94 3.50 -4.45 6.99
N TYR A 95 2.79 -4.63 8.10
CA TYR A 95 1.61 -5.50 8.14
C TYR A 95 0.56 -5.05 7.12
N TYR A 96 0.22 -3.76 7.11
CA TYR A 96 -0.78 -3.24 6.18
C TYR A 96 -0.31 -3.27 4.73
N LEU A 97 0.97 -3.02 4.47
CA LEU A 97 1.53 -3.11 3.12
C LEU A 97 1.45 -4.55 2.59
N LYS A 98 1.76 -5.52 3.44
CA LYS A 98 1.68 -6.93 3.09
C LYS A 98 0.22 -7.37 2.84
N GLU A 99 -0.71 -6.92 3.68
CA GLU A 99 -2.13 -7.17 3.48
C GLU A 99 -2.63 -6.57 2.17
N SER A 100 -2.21 -5.35 1.85
CA SER A 100 -2.56 -4.69 0.60
C SER A 100 -2.06 -5.50 -0.60
N HIS A 101 -0.80 -5.93 -0.57
CA HIS A 101 -0.22 -6.79 -1.60
C HIS A 101 -1.06 -8.05 -1.80
N SER A 102 -1.43 -8.72 -0.71
CA SER A 102 -2.23 -9.94 -0.75
C SER A 102 -3.61 -9.68 -1.38
N MET A 103 -4.32 -8.66 -0.93
CA MET A 103 -5.65 -8.34 -1.46
C MET A 103 -5.61 -7.99 -2.95
N VAL A 104 -4.64 -7.20 -3.37
CA VAL A 104 -4.51 -6.82 -4.78
C VAL A 104 -4.15 -8.04 -5.61
N SER A 105 -3.24 -8.90 -5.12
CA SER A 105 -2.84 -10.12 -5.84
C SER A 105 -4.01 -11.07 -6.06
N LEU A 106 -4.93 -11.17 -5.09
CA LEU A 106 -6.12 -12.00 -5.21
C LEU A 106 -7.11 -11.46 -6.24
N GLY A 107 -7.02 -10.18 -6.58
CA GLY A 107 -7.83 -9.57 -7.62
C GLY A 107 -7.33 -9.81 -9.04
N LEU A 108 -6.15 -10.41 -9.20
CA LEU A 108 -5.64 -10.80 -10.50
C LEU A 108 -6.39 -12.04 -11.01
N THR A 109 -6.35 -12.29 -12.32
CA THR A 109 -6.94 -13.51 -12.87
C THR A 109 -6.24 -14.75 -12.29
N LYS A 110 -6.92 -15.87 -12.24
CA LYS A 110 -6.35 -17.13 -11.78
C LYS A 110 -5.12 -17.51 -12.60
N LYS A 111 -5.19 -17.30 -13.93
CA LYS A 111 -4.06 -17.55 -14.83
C LYS A 111 -2.85 -16.70 -14.43
N LYS A 112 -3.06 -15.40 -14.21
CA LYS A 112 -1.99 -14.49 -13.84
C LYS A 112 -1.37 -14.87 -12.52
N GLN A 113 -2.19 -15.22 -11.53
CA GLN A 113 -1.69 -15.67 -10.24
C GLN A 113 -0.81 -16.90 -10.38
N ARG A 114 -1.21 -17.88 -11.21
CA ARG A 114 -0.40 -19.07 -11.46
C ARG A 114 0.93 -18.73 -12.14
N GLU A 115 0.89 -17.87 -13.17
CA GLU A 115 2.11 -17.46 -13.88
C GLU A 115 3.13 -16.79 -12.96
N LEU A 116 2.66 -16.05 -11.97
CA LEU A 116 3.52 -15.32 -11.04
C LEU A 116 3.80 -16.07 -9.74
N GLY A 117 3.24 -17.26 -9.59
CA GLY A 117 3.41 -18.04 -8.35
C GLY A 117 2.71 -17.44 -7.14
N LEU A 118 1.69 -16.61 -7.36
CA LEU A 118 0.94 -15.95 -6.30
C LEU A 118 -0.23 -16.82 -5.85
N ASN A 119 -0.41 -16.95 -4.51
CA ASN A 119 -1.55 -17.65 -3.92
C ASN A 119 -1.67 -19.13 -4.37
N GLN A 120 -0.53 -19.77 -4.58
CA GLN A 120 -0.45 -21.18 -5.03
C GLN A 120 -0.09 -22.09 -3.86
N ASP A 121 -1.06 -22.62 -3.18
CA ASP A 121 -0.86 -23.54 -2.06
C ASP A 121 -1.36 -24.93 -2.39
#